data_583b4d0592b9df57a5824472423120d2
#
_entry.id   583b4d0592b9df57a5824472423120d2
#
_cell.length_a   1.000
_cell.length_b   1.000
_cell.length_c   1.000
_cell.angle_alpha   90.00
_cell.angle_beta   90.00
_cell.angle_gamma   90.00
#
_symmetry.space_group_name_H-M   'P 1'
#
loop_
_entity.id
_entity.type
_entity.pdbx_description
1 polymer ?
#
loop_
_entity_poly.entity_id
_entity_poly.type
_entity_poly.pdbx_seq_one_letter_code
_entity_poly.pdbx_strand_id
1 'polypeptide(L)'
;MARLKNTKTQAWVVTLLLAVFMVINFMDKAILGIVAVPLMTDLGLSPAEFGMIASSFFLLFSISAIGFGFVADRVSSKKLLLVCAGIWGVAQFPLAFVASVPLLYFSRILLGAGEGPAYPLALHACYKWFPNDKRNLPSAVIFQGVTAGLLISGPLLTFVVVKWSWHAAFFVLGVASLVWMLLWAYFGAEGKVADNGAEREKGDESRLPYWLLITDRTFLANMLMYWTTYWIFSVMFTWVPSYMNNVMHYDATEAGWMFMVFTAFNIPIVLGGSWVSQKLMKRGLASRYARGGLTSCLVLVGGALILSAVYLVEQPLLKLILLAIGCNLPQISFVLSSTIVAEIMPGAQRSSMMSINSALATTGGLVAPALMGAFIQGAATPGLGYDQGFMVAGLLCVATSLIGFVFVNPEASKRRFIRLVEMRRSQSASSSARVMVIR
;
A
#
# COMPACT_ATOMS: atom_id res chain seq x y z
N MET A 1 -19.31 31.66 15.87
CA MET A 1 -18.58 30.43 15.57
C MET A 1 -17.16 30.78 15.16
N ALA A 2 -16.16 30.53 16.01
CA ALA A 2 -14.78 30.96 15.78
C ALA A 2 -14.13 30.05 14.71
N ARG A 3 -14.15 30.47 13.43
CA ARG A 3 -13.21 29.96 12.44
C ARG A 3 -11.81 30.25 12.97
N LEU A 4 -10.98 29.23 13.12
CA LEU A 4 -9.58 29.37 13.51
C LEU A 4 -8.92 30.39 12.57
N LYS A 5 -8.68 31.61 13.08
CA LYS A 5 -8.18 32.74 12.27
C LYS A 5 -6.68 32.60 11.94
N ASN A 6 -5.99 31.61 12.52
CA ASN A 6 -4.56 31.38 12.26
C ASN A 6 -4.38 30.27 11.23
N THR A 7 -3.96 30.62 10.02
CA THR A 7 -3.74 29.69 8.91
C THR A 7 -2.74 28.57 9.25
N LYS A 8 -1.74 28.83 10.10
CA LYS A 8 -0.77 27.80 10.54
C LYS A 8 -1.41 26.76 11.46
N THR A 9 -2.20 27.19 12.45
CA THR A 9 -2.93 26.28 13.35
C THR A 9 -3.90 25.41 12.55
N GLN A 10 -4.62 25.99 11.60
CA GLN A 10 -5.56 25.25 10.77
C GLN A 10 -4.85 24.22 9.88
N ALA A 11 -3.68 24.53 9.31
CA ALA A 11 -2.86 23.60 8.54
C ALA A 11 -2.46 22.36 9.36
N TRP A 12 -2.07 22.55 10.62
CA TRP A 12 -1.71 21.45 11.51
C TRP A 12 -2.92 20.65 12.00
N VAL A 13 -4.07 21.28 12.25
CA VAL A 13 -5.33 20.58 12.57
C VAL A 13 -5.73 19.68 11.39
N VAL A 14 -5.66 20.19 10.16
CA VAL A 14 -5.90 19.39 8.95
C VAL A 14 -4.92 18.23 8.86
N THR A 15 -3.63 18.45 9.08
CA THR A 15 -2.60 17.40 9.04
C THR A 15 -2.86 16.30 10.06
N LEU A 16 -3.22 16.66 11.31
CA LEU A 16 -3.54 15.69 12.35
C LEU A 16 -4.82 14.89 12.02
N LEU A 17 -5.85 15.54 11.49
CA LEU A 17 -7.04 14.83 11.03
C LEU A 17 -6.72 13.85 9.90
N LEU A 18 -5.83 14.21 8.98
CA LEU A 18 -5.37 13.31 7.92
C LEU A 18 -4.52 12.15 8.47
N ALA A 19 -3.73 12.39 9.53
CA ALA A 19 -3.03 11.31 10.22
C ALA A 19 -4.01 10.32 10.88
N VAL A 20 -5.05 10.82 11.58
CA VAL A 20 -6.12 9.97 12.15
C VAL A 20 -6.87 9.21 11.07
N PHE A 21 -7.13 9.84 9.91
CA PHE A 21 -7.70 9.15 8.75
C PHE A 21 -6.87 7.94 8.31
N MET A 22 -5.54 8.08 8.31
CA MET A 22 -4.65 6.97 7.98
C MET A 22 -4.60 5.91 9.07
N VAL A 23 -4.76 6.28 10.36
CA VAL A 23 -4.92 5.29 11.45
C VAL A 23 -6.12 4.38 11.17
N ILE A 24 -7.30 4.98 10.93
CA ILE A 24 -8.52 4.23 10.65
C ILE A 24 -8.34 3.35 9.41
N ASN A 25 -7.83 3.91 8.31
CA ASN A 25 -7.58 3.20 7.07
C ASN A 25 -6.75 1.91 7.25
N PHE A 26 -5.72 1.95 8.09
CA PHE A 26 -4.86 0.78 8.30
C PHE A 26 -5.42 -0.20 9.34
N MET A 27 -6.23 0.27 10.28
CA MET A 27 -7.02 -0.62 11.15
C MET A 27 -8.08 -1.39 10.34
N ASP A 28 -8.72 -0.76 9.36
CA ASP A 28 -9.69 -1.37 8.45
C ASP A 28 -9.10 -2.49 7.59
N LYS A 29 -7.81 -2.37 7.24
CA LYS A 29 -7.08 -3.43 6.53
C LYS A 29 -6.79 -4.63 7.43
N ALA A 30 -6.46 -4.39 8.68
CA ALA A 30 -6.06 -5.43 9.63
C ALA A 30 -7.25 -6.21 10.22
N ILE A 31 -8.44 -5.60 10.30
CA ILE A 31 -9.58 -6.19 11.01
C ILE A 31 -9.93 -7.60 10.51
N LEU A 32 -9.93 -7.82 9.19
CA LEU A 32 -10.37 -9.09 8.62
C LEU A 32 -9.50 -10.26 9.11
N GLY A 33 -8.18 -10.09 9.17
CA GLY A 33 -7.27 -11.10 9.69
C GLY A 33 -7.43 -11.33 11.20
N ILE A 34 -7.70 -10.27 11.96
CA ILE A 34 -7.91 -10.36 13.42
C ILE A 34 -9.20 -11.11 13.76
N VAL A 35 -10.26 -10.88 12.98
CA VAL A 35 -11.55 -11.56 13.18
C VAL A 35 -11.67 -12.89 12.42
N ALA A 36 -10.61 -13.35 11.72
CA ALA A 36 -10.67 -14.48 10.81
C ALA A 36 -11.25 -15.75 11.46
N VAL A 37 -10.77 -16.12 12.64
CA VAL A 37 -11.18 -17.35 13.33
C VAL A 37 -12.64 -17.29 13.76
N PRO A 38 -13.10 -16.30 14.57
CA PRO A 38 -14.50 -16.23 14.96
C PRO A 38 -15.45 -16.03 13.76
N LEU A 39 -15.04 -15.26 12.74
CA LEU A 39 -15.85 -15.04 11.54
C LEU A 39 -16.06 -16.32 10.73
N MET A 40 -14.99 -17.10 10.50
CA MET A 40 -15.11 -18.40 9.80
C MET A 40 -15.98 -19.37 10.57
N THR A 41 -15.84 -19.40 11.89
CA THR A 41 -16.65 -20.30 12.75
C THR A 41 -18.14 -19.94 12.70
N ASP A 42 -18.49 -18.65 12.87
CA ASP A 42 -19.87 -18.19 12.89
C ASP A 42 -20.60 -18.38 11.56
N LEU A 43 -19.90 -18.17 10.45
CA LEU A 43 -20.48 -18.25 9.10
C LEU A 43 -20.26 -19.59 8.42
N GLY A 44 -19.57 -20.54 9.07
CA GLY A 44 -19.25 -21.84 8.50
C GLY A 44 -18.35 -21.74 7.26
N LEU A 45 -17.50 -20.73 7.20
CA LEU A 45 -16.63 -20.49 6.03
C LEU A 45 -15.44 -21.43 6.02
N SER A 46 -15.17 -22.01 4.87
CA SER A 46 -13.89 -22.66 4.60
C SER A 46 -12.75 -21.61 4.47
N PRO A 47 -11.50 -22.02 4.70
CA PRO A 47 -10.34 -21.15 4.48
C PRO A 47 -10.26 -20.57 3.06
N ALA A 48 -10.65 -21.33 2.04
CA ALA A 48 -10.67 -20.84 0.66
C ALA A 48 -11.72 -19.73 0.45
N GLU A 49 -12.94 -19.89 0.98
CA GLU A 49 -13.99 -18.86 0.91
C GLU A 49 -13.55 -17.58 1.64
N PHE A 50 -12.98 -17.71 2.85
CA PHE A 50 -12.45 -16.58 3.59
C PHE A 50 -11.32 -15.87 2.81
N GLY A 51 -10.41 -16.63 2.23
CA GLY A 51 -9.34 -16.08 1.37
C GLY A 51 -9.87 -15.32 0.15
N MET A 52 -10.95 -15.81 -0.49
CA MET A 52 -11.61 -15.12 -1.59
C MET A 52 -12.29 -13.81 -1.14
N ILE A 53 -12.94 -13.82 0.04
CA ILE A 53 -13.51 -12.60 0.64
C ILE A 53 -12.41 -11.57 0.90
N ALA A 54 -11.29 -11.98 1.47
CA ALA A 54 -10.16 -11.09 1.72
C ALA A 54 -9.56 -10.52 0.43
N SER A 55 -9.42 -11.35 -0.60
CA SER A 55 -8.94 -10.96 -1.92
C SER A 55 -9.85 -9.94 -2.60
N SER A 56 -11.16 -10.04 -2.41
CA SER A 56 -12.14 -9.16 -3.05
C SER A 56 -11.97 -7.67 -2.70
N PHE A 57 -11.32 -7.35 -1.57
CA PHE A 57 -10.92 -6.00 -1.20
C PHE A 57 -10.06 -5.33 -2.28
N PHE A 58 -9.13 -6.07 -2.88
CA PHE A 58 -8.20 -5.51 -3.87
C PHE A 58 -8.83 -5.32 -5.26
N LEU A 59 -10.02 -5.87 -5.50
CA LEU A 59 -10.70 -5.81 -6.79
C LEU A 59 -10.92 -4.36 -7.26
N LEU A 60 -11.49 -3.52 -6.41
CA LEU A 60 -11.73 -2.11 -6.74
C LEU A 60 -10.65 -1.16 -6.19
N PHE A 61 -9.73 -1.63 -5.36
CA PHE A 61 -8.70 -0.79 -4.75
C PHE A 61 -7.86 -0.02 -5.80
N SER A 62 -7.36 -0.73 -6.80
CA SER A 62 -6.53 -0.13 -7.85
C SER A 62 -7.33 0.74 -8.81
N ILE A 63 -8.52 0.28 -9.19
CA ILE A 63 -9.41 0.98 -10.13
C ILE A 63 -9.84 2.32 -9.53
N SER A 64 -10.24 2.32 -8.26
CA SER A 64 -10.66 3.52 -7.56
C SER A 64 -9.51 4.51 -7.36
N ALA A 65 -8.29 4.03 -7.01
CA ALA A 65 -7.12 4.88 -6.87
C ALA A 65 -6.84 5.68 -8.16
N ILE A 66 -6.95 5.03 -9.32
CA ILE A 66 -6.80 5.68 -10.63
C ILE A 66 -7.97 6.64 -10.88
N GLY A 67 -9.21 6.17 -10.70
CA GLY A 67 -10.42 6.96 -10.96
C GLY A 67 -10.49 8.25 -10.13
N PHE A 68 -10.23 8.16 -8.83
CA PHE A 68 -10.20 9.31 -7.94
C PHE A 68 -9.06 10.29 -8.26
N GLY A 69 -7.93 9.81 -8.81
CA GLY A 69 -6.85 10.66 -9.31
C GLY A 69 -7.34 11.66 -10.36
N PHE A 70 -8.16 11.20 -11.32
CA PHE A 70 -8.77 12.09 -12.33
C PHE A 70 -9.85 13.01 -11.77
N VAL A 71 -10.60 12.54 -10.77
CA VAL A 71 -11.65 13.33 -10.12
C VAL A 71 -11.07 14.40 -9.20
N ALA A 72 -9.90 14.13 -8.58
CA ALA A 72 -9.21 15.04 -7.67
C ALA A 72 -8.78 16.38 -8.32
N ASP A 73 -8.64 16.40 -9.65
CA ASP A 73 -8.35 17.61 -10.43
C ASP A 73 -9.58 18.54 -10.55
N ARG A 74 -10.80 18.00 -10.34
CA ARG A 74 -12.07 18.72 -10.57
C ARG A 74 -12.89 18.92 -9.29
N VAL A 75 -12.68 18.06 -8.30
CA VAL A 75 -13.44 18.04 -7.04
C VAL A 75 -12.51 18.33 -5.88
N SER A 76 -12.98 19.11 -4.91
CA SER A 76 -12.16 19.45 -3.75
C SER A 76 -11.75 18.22 -2.95
N SER A 77 -10.50 18.19 -2.49
CA SER A 77 -9.97 17.10 -1.66
C SER A 77 -10.81 16.89 -0.40
N LYS A 78 -11.40 17.99 0.16
CA LYS A 78 -12.30 17.90 1.30
C LYS A 78 -13.49 16.99 1.00
N LYS A 79 -14.15 17.17 -0.16
CA LYS A 79 -15.32 16.36 -0.55
C LYS A 79 -14.93 14.91 -0.81
N LEU A 80 -13.80 14.68 -1.50
CA LEU A 80 -13.35 13.32 -1.82
C LEU A 80 -13.00 12.52 -0.56
N LEU A 81 -12.35 13.12 0.42
CA LEU A 81 -12.06 12.48 1.70
C LEU A 81 -13.33 12.18 2.53
N LEU A 82 -14.36 13.06 2.46
CA LEU A 82 -15.68 12.75 3.05
C LEU A 82 -16.33 11.55 2.39
N VAL A 83 -16.24 11.44 1.06
CA VAL A 83 -16.76 10.29 0.31
C VAL A 83 -16.03 9.02 0.72
N CYS A 84 -14.70 9.03 0.83
CA CYS A 84 -13.92 7.86 1.29
C CYS A 84 -14.35 7.42 2.69
N ALA A 85 -14.42 8.34 3.66
CA ALA A 85 -14.82 8.00 5.02
C ALA A 85 -16.29 7.54 5.10
N GLY A 86 -17.17 8.13 4.29
CA GLY A 86 -18.57 7.68 4.16
C GLY A 86 -18.67 6.25 3.60
N ILE A 87 -17.88 5.92 2.58
CA ILE A 87 -17.78 4.57 2.03
C ILE A 87 -17.32 3.58 3.12
N TRP A 88 -16.31 3.92 3.93
CA TRP A 88 -15.82 3.06 5.02
C TRP A 88 -16.91 2.80 6.05
N GLY A 89 -17.63 3.86 6.48
CA GLY A 89 -18.76 3.69 7.40
C GLY A 89 -19.85 2.78 6.83
N VAL A 90 -20.29 3.05 5.59
CA VAL A 90 -21.32 2.23 4.91
C VAL A 90 -20.86 0.79 4.69
N ALA A 91 -19.60 0.57 4.39
CA ALA A 91 -19.05 -0.77 4.19
C ALA A 91 -19.02 -1.58 5.48
N GLN A 92 -18.74 -0.97 6.63
CA GLN A 92 -18.55 -1.69 7.89
C GLN A 92 -19.78 -1.78 8.76
N PHE A 93 -20.61 -0.76 8.79
CA PHE A 93 -21.76 -0.68 9.67
C PHE A 93 -22.76 -1.85 9.55
N PRO A 94 -23.12 -2.33 8.35
CA PRO A 94 -24.03 -3.48 8.22
C PRO A 94 -23.48 -4.76 8.84
N LEU A 95 -22.15 -4.98 8.79
CA LEU A 95 -21.49 -6.14 9.40
C LEU A 95 -21.53 -6.14 10.93
N ALA A 96 -21.81 -4.99 11.53
CA ALA A 96 -22.03 -4.88 12.98
C ALA A 96 -23.34 -5.55 13.44
N PHE A 97 -24.30 -5.77 12.53
CA PHE A 97 -25.64 -6.24 12.87
C PHE A 97 -26.05 -7.52 12.14
N VAL A 98 -25.45 -7.77 10.97
CA VAL A 98 -25.83 -8.88 10.09
C VAL A 98 -24.60 -9.65 9.65
N ALA A 99 -24.59 -10.95 9.94
CA ALA A 99 -23.57 -11.87 9.48
C ALA A 99 -24.06 -12.56 8.18
N SER A 100 -23.53 -12.17 7.03
CA SER A 100 -23.80 -12.88 5.77
C SER A 100 -22.63 -12.81 4.80
N VAL A 101 -22.40 -13.89 4.06
CA VAL A 101 -21.31 -14.00 3.09
C VAL A 101 -21.43 -12.97 1.97
N PRO A 102 -22.60 -12.76 1.34
CA PRO A 102 -22.75 -11.72 0.32
C PRO A 102 -22.46 -10.32 0.86
N LEU A 103 -22.85 -10.02 2.09
CA LEU A 103 -22.57 -8.73 2.72
C LEU A 103 -21.08 -8.53 2.99
N LEU A 104 -20.36 -9.60 3.36
CA LEU A 104 -18.89 -9.54 3.51
C LEU A 104 -18.21 -9.21 2.18
N TYR A 105 -18.56 -9.87 1.08
CA TYR A 105 -18.04 -9.53 -0.24
C TYR A 105 -18.33 -8.08 -0.60
N PHE A 106 -19.59 -7.66 -0.46
CA PHE A 106 -19.99 -6.28 -0.74
C PHE A 106 -19.17 -5.28 0.09
N SER A 107 -19.07 -5.52 1.40
CA SER A 107 -18.29 -4.70 2.33
C SER A 107 -16.82 -4.62 1.90
N ARG A 108 -16.17 -5.73 1.59
CA ARG A 108 -14.75 -5.76 1.21
C ARG A 108 -14.48 -5.04 -0.12
N ILE A 109 -15.31 -5.28 -1.14
CA ILE A 109 -15.18 -4.62 -2.44
C ILE A 109 -15.40 -3.10 -2.29
N LEU A 110 -16.45 -2.71 -1.56
CA LEU A 110 -16.78 -1.30 -1.32
C LEU A 110 -15.68 -0.60 -0.48
N LEU A 111 -15.17 -1.28 0.55
CA LEU A 111 -14.07 -0.76 1.37
C LEU A 111 -12.81 -0.55 0.53
N GLY A 112 -12.46 -1.51 -0.32
CA GLY A 112 -11.33 -1.38 -1.26
C GLY A 112 -11.48 -0.17 -2.17
N ALA A 113 -12.69 0.09 -2.68
CA ALA A 113 -12.97 1.28 -3.50
C ALA A 113 -12.75 2.60 -2.74
N GLY A 114 -13.10 2.66 -1.45
CA GLY A 114 -12.88 3.84 -0.61
C GLY A 114 -11.45 4.02 -0.11
N GLU A 115 -10.68 2.92 -0.01
CA GLU A 115 -9.33 2.96 0.54
C GLU A 115 -8.23 3.17 -0.50
N GLY A 116 -8.44 2.73 -1.74
CA GLY A 116 -7.46 2.89 -2.82
C GLY A 116 -6.93 4.32 -2.97
N PRO A 117 -7.78 5.34 -3.03
CA PRO A 117 -7.37 6.73 -3.18
C PRO A 117 -6.94 7.41 -1.87
N ALA A 118 -7.12 6.80 -0.70
CA ALA A 118 -7.05 7.46 0.60
C ALA A 118 -5.71 8.16 0.86
N TYR A 119 -4.58 7.46 0.69
CA TYR A 119 -3.26 8.04 0.95
C TYR A 119 -2.86 9.15 -0.03
N PRO A 120 -2.99 8.97 -1.35
CA PRO A 120 -2.76 10.06 -2.30
C PRO A 120 -3.63 11.29 -2.05
N LEU A 121 -4.91 11.11 -1.73
CA LEU A 121 -5.82 12.22 -1.43
C LEU A 121 -5.45 12.95 -0.14
N ALA A 122 -5.02 12.21 0.90
CA ALA A 122 -4.56 12.81 2.15
C ALA A 122 -3.33 13.70 1.91
N LEU A 123 -2.34 13.22 1.15
CA LEU A 123 -1.17 14.02 0.78
C LEU A 123 -1.56 15.22 -0.09
N HIS A 124 -2.44 15.04 -1.08
CA HIS A 124 -2.90 16.12 -1.94
C HIS A 124 -3.62 17.21 -1.13
N ALA A 125 -4.49 16.85 -0.18
CA ALA A 125 -5.14 17.78 0.72
C ALA A 125 -4.13 18.55 1.60
N CYS A 126 -3.14 17.84 2.13
CA CYS A 126 -2.08 18.41 2.97
C CYS A 126 -1.24 19.45 2.18
N TYR A 127 -0.85 19.13 0.95
CA TYR A 127 0.03 19.98 0.14
C TYR A 127 -0.59 21.31 -0.26
N LYS A 128 -1.91 21.45 -0.18
CA LYS A 128 -2.61 22.73 -0.34
C LYS A 128 -2.43 23.70 0.84
N TRP A 129 -1.83 23.24 1.95
CA TRP A 129 -1.57 24.05 3.13
C TRP A 129 -0.10 24.46 3.31
N PHE A 130 0.82 23.70 2.70
CA PHE A 130 2.25 23.89 2.90
C PHE A 130 2.98 24.14 1.57
N PRO A 131 3.85 25.16 1.51
CA PRO A 131 4.73 25.37 0.36
C PRO A 131 5.70 24.19 0.21
N ASN A 132 6.25 24.00 -0.98
CA ASN A 132 7.02 22.81 -1.36
C ASN A 132 8.18 22.49 -0.40
N ASP A 133 8.89 23.50 0.07
CA ASP A 133 10.02 23.40 1.01
C ASP A 133 9.63 22.91 2.41
N LYS A 134 8.32 22.99 2.79
CA LYS A 134 7.79 22.66 4.11
C LYS A 134 6.86 21.43 4.12
N ARG A 135 6.74 20.68 3.03
CA ARG A 135 5.84 19.51 2.89
C ARG A 135 6.35 18.26 3.61
N ASN A 136 7.65 18.14 3.86
CA ASN A 136 8.23 16.90 4.38
C ASN A 136 7.71 16.51 5.77
N LEU A 137 7.66 17.47 6.70
CA LEU A 137 7.22 17.18 8.07
C LEU A 137 5.73 16.84 8.16
N PRO A 138 4.78 17.60 7.55
CA PRO A 138 3.38 17.20 7.50
C PRO A 138 3.14 15.84 6.84
N SER A 139 3.85 15.53 5.75
CA SER A 139 3.77 14.21 5.10
C SER A 139 4.22 13.09 6.03
N ALA A 140 5.30 13.33 6.79
CA ALA A 140 5.78 12.37 7.78
C ALA A 140 4.75 12.14 8.90
N VAL A 141 4.06 13.19 9.38
CA VAL A 141 2.99 13.06 10.38
C VAL A 141 1.83 12.22 9.85
N ILE A 142 1.40 12.44 8.60
CA ILE A 142 0.35 11.63 7.97
C ILE A 142 0.80 10.16 7.86
N PHE A 143 2.05 9.92 7.47
CA PHE A 143 2.61 8.56 7.38
C PHE A 143 2.73 7.89 8.76
N GLN A 144 2.98 8.65 9.85
CA GLN A 144 2.92 8.09 11.20
C GLN A 144 1.52 7.60 11.58
N GLY A 145 0.46 8.16 10.98
CA GLY A 145 -0.89 7.61 11.10
C GLY A 145 -0.99 6.17 10.57
N VAL A 146 -0.34 5.88 9.43
CA VAL A 146 -0.22 4.51 8.89
C VAL A 146 0.42 3.57 9.91
N THR A 147 1.58 3.96 10.41
CA THR A 147 2.34 3.16 11.39
C THR A 147 1.55 2.94 12.69
N ALA A 148 0.93 3.99 13.21
CA ALA A 148 0.10 3.89 14.41
C ALA A 148 -1.11 2.97 14.22
N GLY A 149 -1.78 3.08 13.05
CA GLY A 149 -2.90 2.19 12.70
C GLY A 149 -2.49 0.71 12.69
N LEU A 150 -1.34 0.40 12.10
CA LEU A 150 -0.79 -0.95 12.08
C LEU A 150 -0.49 -1.48 13.50
N LEU A 151 0.17 -0.69 14.32
CA LEU A 151 0.58 -1.10 15.67
C LEU A 151 -0.61 -1.26 16.61
N ILE A 152 -1.57 -0.35 16.55
CA ILE A 152 -2.72 -0.34 17.45
C ILE A 152 -3.76 -1.40 17.06
N SER A 153 -3.85 -1.75 15.77
CA SER A 153 -4.88 -2.67 15.25
C SER A 153 -4.91 -4.02 15.99
N GLY A 154 -3.76 -4.66 16.18
CA GLY A 154 -3.65 -5.95 16.86
C GLY A 154 -4.28 -5.90 18.26
N PRO A 155 -3.68 -5.19 19.23
CA PRO A 155 -4.18 -5.17 20.60
C PRO A 155 -5.59 -4.61 20.74
N LEU A 156 -5.89 -3.48 20.06
CA LEU A 156 -7.18 -2.80 20.23
C LEU A 156 -8.34 -3.61 19.65
N LEU A 157 -8.22 -4.06 18.40
CA LEU A 157 -9.30 -4.81 17.76
C LEU A 157 -9.49 -6.18 18.42
N THR A 158 -8.38 -6.85 18.78
CA THR A 158 -8.48 -8.12 19.54
C THR A 158 -9.14 -7.92 20.89
N PHE A 159 -8.83 -6.86 21.63
CA PHE A 159 -9.52 -6.54 22.88
C PHE A 159 -11.04 -6.38 22.66
N VAL A 160 -11.44 -5.68 21.60
CA VAL A 160 -12.86 -5.50 21.26
C VAL A 160 -13.51 -6.84 20.91
N VAL A 161 -12.84 -7.68 20.11
CA VAL A 161 -13.35 -9.00 19.71
C VAL A 161 -13.52 -9.92 20.91
N VAL A 162 -12.52 -10.01 21.78
CA VAL A 162 -12.56 -10.89 22.97
C VAL A 162 -13.60 -10.44 23.99
N LYS A 163 -13.72 -9.12 24.20
CA LYS A 163 -14.62 -8.59 25.22
C LYS A 163 -16.10 -8.59 24.78
N TRP A 164 -16.35 -8.40 23.49
CA TRP A 164 -17.71 -8.30 22.95
C TRP A 164 -17.97 -9.30 21.83
N SER A 165 -17.50 -9.01 20.62
CA SER A 165 -17.63 -9.90 19.45
C SER A 165 -16.86 -9.34 18.25
N TRP A 166 -16.72 -10.14 17.19
CA TRP A 166 -16.19 -9.66 15.93
C TRP A 166 -17.11 -8.59 15.27
N HIS A 167 -18.42 -8.66 15.47
CA HIS A 167 -19.38 -7.64 15.05
C HIS A 167 -19.08 -6.28 15.69
N ALA A 168 -18.74 -6.27 16.99
CA ALA A 168 -18.38 -5.05 17.70
C ALA A 168 -17.13 -4.39 17.13
N ALA A 169 -16.18 -5.16 16.61
CA ALA A 169 -14.99 -4.59 15.97
C ALA A 169 -15.34 -3.82 14.68
N PHE A 170 -16.24 -4.34 13.85
CA PHE A 170 -16.78 -3.61 12.70
C PHE A 170 -17.59 -2.38 13.10
N PHE A 171 -18.39 -2.50 14.18
CA PHE A 171 -19.13 -1.36 14.72
C PHE A 171 -18.17 -0.22 15.14
N VAL A 172 -17.13 -0.54 15.91
CA VAL A 172 -16.13 0.45 16.39
C VAL A 172 -15.46 1.17 15.22
N LEU A 173 -15.05 0.43 14.18
CA LEU A 173 -14.42 1.05 13.00
C LEU A 173 -15.42 1.85 12.17
N GLY A 174 -16.64 1.37 12.02
CA GLY A 174 -17.71 2.13 11.37
C GLY A 174 -17.99 3.45 12.09
N VAL A 175 -18.12 3.42 13.43
CA VAL A 175 -18.28 4.62 14.26
C VAL A 175 -17.06 5.54 14.14
N ALA A 176 -15.85 5.00 14.22
CA ALA A 176 -14.62 5.79 14.07
C ALA A 176 -14.57 6.54 12.71
N SER A 177 -14.97 5.86 11.63
CA SER A 177 -15.06 6.45 10.29
C SER A 177 -16.10 7.58 10.23
N LEU A 178 -17.28 7.37 10.82
CA LEU A 178 -18.34 8.39 10.87
C LEU A 178 -17.97 9.58 11.76
N VAL A 179 -17.37 9.32 12.92
CA VAL A 179 -16.88 10.38 13.82
C VAL A 179 -15.80 11.20 13.10
N TRP A 180 -14.85 10.53 12.43
CA TRP A 180 -13.86 11.23 11.64
C TRP A 180 -14.49 12.05 10.52
N MET A 181 -15.48 11.50 9.81
CA MET A 181 -16.22 12.20 8.76
C MET A 181 -16.88 13.48 9.28
N LEU A 182 -17.51 13.45 10.46
CA LEU A 182 -18.09 14.62 11.11
C LEU A 182 -17.02 15.65 11.51
N LEU A 183 -15.93 15.19 12.13
CA LEU A 183 -14.80 16.07 12.46
C LEU A 183 -14.19 16.71 11.22
N TRP A 184 -14.05 15.95 10.14
CA TRP A 184 -13.53 16.45 8.87
C TRP A 184 -14.51 17.40 8.19
N ALA A 185 -15.82 17.15 8.25
CA ALA A 185 -16.84 18.05 7.73
C ALA A 185 -16.77 19.41 8.43
N TYR A 186 -16.55 19.40 9.75
CA TYR A 186 -16.53 20.62 10.57
C TYR A 186 -15.19 21.36 10.51
N PHE A 187 -14.08 20.68 10.76
CA PHE A 187 -12.74 21.27 10.87
C PHE A 187 -11.93 21.20 9.57
N GLY A 188 -12.23 20.28 8.67
CA GLY A 188 -11.53 20.11 7.41
C GLY A 188 -11.76 21.33 6.50
N ALA A 189 -10.69 21.79 5.89
CA ALA A 189 -10.74 22.92 4.97
C ALA A 189 -9.76 22.76 3.81
N GLU A 190 -10.03 23.40 2.68
CA GLU A 190 -9.10 23.48 1.54
C GLU A 190 -8.04 24.54 1.82
N GLY A 191 -6.78 24.17 1.68
CA GLY A 191 -5.67 25.11 1.71
C GLY A 191 -5.64 25.99 0.45
N LYS A 192 -5.06 27.19 0.59
CA LYS A 192 -4.96 28.18 -0.48
C LYS A 192 -3.52 28.43 -0.93
N VAL A 193 -2.56 27.62 -0.48
CA VAL A 193 -1.19 27.73 -0.98
C VAL A 193 -1.21 27.30 -2.43
N ALA A 194 -1.07 28.30 -3.33
CA ALA A 194 -0.91 28.02 -4.74
C ALA A 194 0.30 27.09 -4.93
N ASP A 195 0.11 26.07 -5.70
CA ASP A 195 1.20 25.17 -6.08
C ASP A 195 2.07 25.89 -7.12
N ASN A 196 2.89 26.85 -6.62
CA ASN A 196 3.87 27.57 -7.45
C ASN A 196 4.99 26.62 -7.98
N GLY A 197 4.88 25.33 -7.71
CA GLY A 197 5.80 24.29 -8.13
C GLY A 197 5.18 23.23 -9.03
N ALA A 198 3.86 23.21 -9.22
CA ALA A 198 3.24 22.65 -10.39
C ALA A 198 3.09 23.76 -11.44
N GLU A 199 4.16 24.44 -11.79
CA GLU A 199 4.36 24.66 -13.20
C GLU A 199 4.29 23.25 -13.81
N ARG A 200 3.07 22.88 -14.26
CA ARG A 200 2.98 22.13 -15.49
C ARG A 200 4.02 22.86 -16.37
N GLU A 201 5.20 22.29 -16.51
CA GLU A 201 5.98 22.52 -17.70
C GLU A 201 4.99 22.21 -18.82
N LYS A 202 4.23 23.26 -19.21
CA LYS A 202 3.54 23.38 -20.48
C LYS A 202 4.58 23.57 -21.58
N GLY A 203 5.71 22.91 -21.42
CA GLY A 203 6.60 22.57 -22.49
C GLY A 203 6.01 21.31 -23.11
N ASP A 204 5.86 21.36 -24.38
CA ASP A 204 5.57 20.29 -25.33
C ASP A 204 6.59 19.14 -25.17
N GLU A 205 6.58 18.50 -23.98
CA GLU A 205 7.33 17.27 -23.75
C GLU A 205 6.62 16.21 -24.57
N SER A 206 7.22 15.83 -25.67
CA SER A 206 6.71 14.77 -26.55
C SER A 206 6.48 13.51 -25.73
N ARG A 207 5.20 13.21 -25.48
CA ARG A 207 4.78 12.01 -24.73
C ARG A 207 5.23 10.77 -25.49
N LEU A 208 5.81 9.81 -24.74
CA LEU A 208 6.12 8.50 -25.27
C LEU A 208 4.87 7.59 -25.22
N PRO A 209 4.72 6.62 -26.11
CA PRO A 209 3.65 5.63 -26.01
C PRO A 209 3.75 4.88 -24.68
N TYR A 210 2.62 4.72 -23.98
CA TYR A 210 2.60 4.03 -22.68
C TYR A 210 3.11 2.60 -22.76
N TRP A 211 2.83 1.88 -23.87
CA TRP A 211 3.33 0.50 -24.05
C TRP A 211 4.86 0.44 -24.01
N LEU A 212 5.57 1.46 -24.54
CA LEU A 212 7.02 1.53 -24.51
C LEU A 212 7.57 1.72 -23.09
N LEU A 213 6.85 2.47 -22.25
CA LEU A 213 7.20 2.73 -20.85
C LEU A 213 6.91 1.48 -19.99
N ILE A 214 5.77 0.82 -20.23
CA ILE A 214 5.35 -0.38 -19.48
C ILE A 214 6.23 -1.59 -19.83
N THR A 215 6.67 -1.73 -21.07
CA THR A 215 7.53 -2.85 -21.51
C THR A 215 9.02 -2.63 -21.24
N ASP A 216 9.39 -1.51 -20.60
CA ASP A 216 10.78 -1.30 -20.17
C ASP A 216 11.21 -2.33 -19.13
N ARG A 217 12.42 -2.90 -19.30
CA ARG A 217 12.93 -3.98 -18.45
C ARG A 217 13.04 -3.58 -16.98
N THR A 218 13.50 -2.34 -16.72
CA THR A 218 13.62 -1.80 -15.36
C THR A 218 12.23 -1.64 -14.73
N PHE A 219 11.26 -1.11 -15.51
CA PHE A 219 9.88 -0.96 -15.03
C PHE A 219 9.27 -2.31 -14.67
N LEU A 220 9.34 -3.31 -15.57
CA LEU A 220 8.76 -4.63 -15.35
C LEU A 220 9.39 -5.35 -14.16
N ALA A 221 10.71 -5.36 -14.06
CA ALA A 221 11.41 -6.01 -12.96
C ALA A 221 11.11 -5.34 -11.60
N ASN A 222 11.09 -4.01 -11.57
CA ASN A 222 10.70 -3.24 -10.40
C ASN A 222 9.23 -3.50 -10.00
N MET A 223 8.34 -3.53 -10.98
CA MET A 223 6.91 -3.82 -10.78
C MET A 223 6.69 -5.22 -10.23
N LEU A 224 7.42 -6.25 -10.70
CA LEU A 224 7.33 -7.62 -10.18
C LEU A 224 7.77 -7.71 -8.71
N MET A 225 8.85 -7.04 -8.31
CA MET A 225 9.24 -7.00 -6.89
C MET A 225 8.18 -6.30 -6.05
N TYR A 226 7.58 -5.22 -6.56
CA TYR A 226 6.52 -4.50 -5.88
C TYR A 226 5.22 -5.33 -5.80
N TRP A 227 4.91 -6.09 -6.82
CA TRP A 227 3.81 -7.06 -6.85
C TRP A 227 4.00 -8.15 -5.78
N THR A 228 5.20 -8.72 -5.67
CA THR A 228 5.53 -9.69 -4.61
C THR A 228 5.41 -9.07 -3.22
N THR A 229 5.75 -7.79 -3.07
CA THR A 229 5.57 -7.07 -1.81
C THR A 229 4.09 -6.97 -1.43
N TYR A 230 3.19 -6.66 -2.38
CA TYR A 230 1.75 -6.66 -2.15
C TYR A 230 1.21 -8.08 -1.85
N TRP A 231 1.77 -9.11 -2.47
CA TRP A 231 1.48 -10.50 -2.14
C TRP A 231 1.71 -10.77 -0.65
N ILE A 232 2.93 -10.51 -0.17
CA ILE A 232 3.29 -10.71 1.24
C ILE A 232 2.46 -9.84 2.16
N PHE A 233 2.28 -8.57 1.81
CA PHE A 233 1.51 -7.61 2.60
C PHE A 233 0.07 -8.12 2.83
N SER A 234 -0.59 -8.60 1.80
CA SER A 234 -1.96 -9.10 1.91
C SER A 234 -2.06 -10.41 2.72
N VAL A 235 -1.12 -11.33 2.53
CA VAL A 235 -1.02 -12.56 3.34
C VAL A 235 -0.79 -12.21 4.80
N MET A 236 0.11 -11.27 5.09
CA MET A 236 0.45 -10.84 6.44
C MET A 236 -0.80 -10.32 7.18
N PHE A 237 -1.58 -9.44 6.56
CA PHE A 237 -2.77 -8.87 7.20
C PHE A 237 -3.95 -9.83 7.27
N THR A 238 -4.06 -10.76 6.33
CA THR A 238 -5.21 -11.70 6.28
C THR A 238 -4.98 -12.94 7.12
N TRP A 239 -3.76 -13.51 7.08
CA TRP A 239 -3.53 -14.87 7.56
C TRP A 239 -2.59 -14.99 8.74
N VAL A 240 -1.69 -14.02 9.01
CA VAL A 240 -0.75 -14.14 10.13
C VAL A 240 -1.45 -14.18 11.50
N PRO A 241 -2.50 -13.36 11.79
CA PRO A 241 -3.22 -13.53 13.05
C PRO A 241 -3.85 -14.91 13.21
N SER A 242 -4.48 -15.44 12.17
CA SER A 242 -5.07 -16.77 12.15
C SER A 242 -4.01 -17.89 12.27
N TYR A 243 -2.83 -17.71 11.68
CA TYR A 243 -1.68 -18.61 11.83
C TYR A 243 -1.21 -18.69 13.30
N MET A 244 -1.13 -17.53 13.97
CA MET A 244 -0.78 -17.45 15.39
C MET A 244 -1.79 -18.18 16.28
N ASN A 245 -3.08 -18.09 15.99
CA ASN A 245 -4.11 -18.81 16.75
C ASN A 245 -4.14 -20.30 16.42
N ASN A 246 -4.22 -20.69 15.14
CA ASN A 246 -4.54 -22.05 14.72
C ASN A 246 -3.33 -22.99 14.71
N VAL A 247 -2.11 -22.46 14.52
CA VAL A 247 -0.89 -23.25 14.37
C VAL A 247 0.06 -23.07 15.55
N MET A 248 0.19 -21.85 16.05
CA MET A 248 1.06 -21.56 17.18
C MET A 248 0.33 -21.65 18.53
N HIS A 249 -1.00 -21.81 18.50
CA HIS A 249 -1.86 -21.96 19.69
C HIS A 249 -1.78 -20.78 20.67
N TYR A 250 -1.44 -19.58 20.18
CA TYR A 250 -1.58 -18.38 20.98
C TYR A 250 -3.06 -18.06 21.17
N ASP A 251 -3.44 -17.59 22.38
CA ASP A 251 -4.77 -17.06 22.57
C ASP A 251 -4.98 -15.77 21.74
N ALA A 252 -6.25 -15.34 21.61
CA ALA A 252 -6.56 -14.18 20.77
C ALA A 252 -5.83 -12.92 21.24
N THR A 253 -5.66 -12.72 22.54
CA THR A 253 -4.98 -11.55 23.12
C THR A 253 -3.49 -11.57 22.84
N GLU A 254 -2.87 -12.73 23.07
CA GLU A 254 -1.45 -12.96 22.75
C GLU A 254 -1.18 -12.75 21.26
N ALA A 255 -2.03 -13.32 20.39
CA ALA A 255 -1.91 -13.16 18.94
C ALA A 255 -2.01 -11.68 18.53
N GLY A 256 -2.88 -10.89 19.16
CA GLY A 256 -2.99 -9.45 18.91
C GLY A 256 -1.71 -8.68 19.27
N TRP A 257 -1.11 -8.96 20.43
CA TRP A 257 0.17 -8.37 20.82
C TRP A 257 1.33 -8.84 19.95
N MET A 258 1.38 -10.14 19.62
CA MET A 258 2.40 -10.69 18.73
C MET A 258 2.29 -10.11 17.31
N PHE A 259 1.07 -9.88 16.82
CA PHE A 259 0.86 -9.22 15.53
C PHE A 259 1.32 -7.76 15.55
N MET A 260 1.15 -7.04 16.65
CA MET A 260 1.75 -5.71 16.81
C MET A 260 3.27 -5.77 16.71
N VAL A 261 3.92 -6.69 17.43
CA VAL A 261 5.39 -6.86 17.37
C VAL A 261 5.81 -7.27 15.96
N PHE A 262 5.10 -8.21 15.32
CA PHE A 262 5.34 -8.65 13.95
C PHE A 262 5.34 -7.48 12.97
N THR A 263 4.35 -6.60 13.06
CA THR A 263 4.23 -5.42 12.19
C THR A 263 5.21 -4.31 12.54
N ALA A 264 5.66 -4.22 13.80
CA ALA A 264 6.62 -3.21 14.26
C ALA A 264 7.99 -3.32 13.58
N PHE A 265 8.39 -4.52 13.13
CA PHE A 265 9.61 -4.71 12.34
C PHE A 265 9.63 -3.90 11.04
N ASN A 266 8.46 -3.51 10.52
CA ASN A 266 8.37 -2.63 9.35
C ASN A 266 9.09 -1.29 9.55
N ILE A 267 8.98 -0.71 10.75
CA ILE A 267 9.51 0.64 11.04
C ILE A 267 11.03 0.73 10.81
N PRO A 268 11.87 -0.05 11.52
CA PRO A 268 13.32 0.02 11.32
C PRO A 268 13.75 -0.43 9.93
N ILE A 269 13.04 -1.38 9.31
CA ILE A 269 13.36 -1.88 7.97
C ILE A 269 13.14 -0.81 6.91
N VAL A 270 11.97 -0.18 6.87
CA VAL A 270 11.65 0.81 5.85
C VAL A 270 12.43 2.11 6.07
N LEU A 271 12.54 2.59 7.31
CA LEU A 271 13.32 3.80 7.61
C LEU A 271 14.82 3.56 7.42
N GLY A 272 15.35 2.46 7.94
CA GLY A 272 16.76 2.09 7.82
C GLY A 272 17.15 1.84 6.37
N GLY A 273 16.35 1.05 5.63
CA GLY A 273 16.58 0.80 4.20
C GLY A 273 16.54 2.08 3.36
N SER A 274 15.59 2.97 3.61
CA SER A 274 15.51 4.27 2.95
C SER A 274 16.71 5.15 3.26
N TRP A 275 17.15 5.19 4.52
CA TRP A 275 18.35 5.92 4.94
C TRP A 275 19.62 5.36 4.29
N VAL A 276 19.78 4.03 4.26
CA VAL A 276 20.90 3.36 3.58
C VAL A 276 20.91 3.72 2.10
N SER A 277 19.76 3.62 1.42
CA SER A 277 19.64 4.00 0.01
C SER A 277 20.10 5.45 -0.25
N GLN A 278 19.61 6.39 0.56
CA GLN A 278 20.01 7.80 0.46
C GLN A 278 21.50 8.00 0.72
N LYS A 279 22.08 7.32 1.72
CA LYS A 279 23.50 7.40 2.05
C LYS A 279 24.37 6.86 0.93
N LEU A 280 23.98 5.75 0.29
CA LEU A 280 24.66 5.18 -0.86
C LEU A 280 24.63 6.14 -2.06
N MET A 281 23.47 6.73 -2.36
CA MET A 281 23.32 7.76 -3.40
C MET A 281 24.21 8.99 -3.14
N LYS A 282 24.24 9.49 -1.90
CA LYS A 282 25.11 10.62 -1.52
C LYS A 282 26.61 10.30 -1.65
N ARG A 283 27.00 9.04 -1.55
CA ARG A 283 28.36 8.56 -1.77
C ARG A 283 28.70 8.36 -3.26
N GLY A 284 27.78 8.71 -4.18
CA GLY A 284 28.00 8.61 -5.63
C GLY A 284 27.71 7.23 -6.21
N LEU A 285 27.15 6.27 -5.44
CA LEU A 285 26.73 4.99 -6.02
C LEU A 285 25.56 5.22 -6.98
N ALA A 286 25.61 4.55 -8.13
CA ALA A 286 24.54 4.55 -9.11
C ALA A 286 23.21 4.03 -8.51
N SER A 287 22.08 4.58 -8.96
CA SER A 287 20.74 4.19 -8.52
C SER A 287 20.46 2.70 -8.74
N ARG A 288 21.08 2.10 -9.75
CA ARG A 288 21.10 0.65 -9.98
C ARG A 288 21.48 -0.12 -8.72
N TYR A 289 22.50 0.31 -7.98
CA TYR A 289 22.96 -0.38 -6.76
C TYR A 289 22.27 0.17 -5.52
N ALA A 290 22.16 1.51 -5.41
CA ALA A 290 21.65 2.17 -4.22
C ALA A 290 20.13 2.02 -4.01
N ARG A 291 19.37 1.81 -5.07
CA ARG A 291 17.92 1.56 -5.04
C ARG A 291 17.58 0.17 -5.54
N GLY A 292 17.89 -0.16 -6.79
CA GLY A 292 17.59 -1.46 -7.40
C GLY A 292 18.25 -2.63 -6.67
N GLY A 293 19.56 -2.58 -6.47
CA GLY A 293 20.34 -3.62 -5.78
C GLY A 293 19.95 -3.79 -4.32
N LEU A 294 19.75 -2.67 -3.60
CA LEU A 294 19.32 -2.71 -2.20
C LEU A 294 17.92 -3.34 -2.07
N THR A 295 16.96 -2.94 -2.91
CA THR A 295 15.62 -3.54 -2.91
C THR A 295 15.70 -5.03 -3.21
N SER A 296 16.44 -5.43 -4.26
CA SER A 296 16.61 -6.83 -4.62
C SER A 296 17.27 -7.65 -3.49
N CYS A 297 18.28 -7.07 -2.81
CA CYS A 297 18.94 -7.73 -1.68
C CYS A 297 17.97 -7.94 -0.51
N LEU A 298 17.20 -6.92 -0.13
CA LEU A 298 16.26 -7.05 0.99
C LEU A 298 15.10 -7.99 0.66
N VAL A 299 14.60 -7.99 -0.58
CA VAL A 299 13.60 -8.95 -1.05
C VAL A 299 14.15 -10.38 -1.05
N LEU A 300 15.40 -10.59 -1.50
CA LEU A 300 16.07 -11.89 -1.48
C LEU A 300 16.23 -12.42 -0.06
N VAL A 301 16.78 -11.60 0.83
CA VAL A 301 16.98 -11.96 2.24
C VAL A 301 15.63 -12.25 2.90
N GLY A 302 14.60 -11.44 2.60
CA GLY A 302 13.24 -11.68 3.07
C GLY A 302 12.71 -13.04 2.65
N GLY A 303 12.85 -13.38 1.36
CA GLY A 303 12.46 -14.69 0.83
C GLY A 303 13.24 -15.84 1.46
N ALA A 304 14.55 -15.70 1.63
CA ALA A 304 15.38 -16.69 2.28
C ALA A 304 14.97 -16.93 3.74
N LEU A 305 14.67 -15.88 4.50
CA LEU A 305 14.19 -16.01 5.88
C LEU A 305 12.82 -16.67 5.97
N ILE A 306 11.90 -16.36 5.06
CA ILE A 306 10.59 -17.04 4.98
C ILE A 306 10.79 -18.54 4.71
N LEU A 307 11.62 -18.90 3.71
CA LEU A 307 11.91 -20.30 3.39
C LEU A 307 12.62 -21.00 4.55
N SER A 308 13.57 -20.35 5.21
CA SER A 308 14.24 -20.90 6.40
C SER A 308 13.26 -21.13 7.55
N ALA A 309 12.30 -20.22 7.77
CA ALA A 309 11.26 -20.41 8.77
C ALA A 309 10.38 -21.63 8.50
N VAL A 310 10.08 -21.90 7.22
CA VAL A 310 9.25 -23.04 6.82
C VAL A 310 9.99 -24.37 6.93
N TYR A 311 11.24 -24.42 6.44
CA TYR A 311 11.94 -25.70 6.26
C TYR A 311 12.95 -26.07 7.35
N LEU A 312 13.49 -25.08 8.08
CA LEU A 312 14.62 -25.30 8.96
C LEU A 312 14.30 -25.07 10.45
N VAL A 313 13.12 -24.49 10.75
CA VAL A 313 12.80 -24.07 12.12
C VAL A 313 11.49 -24.66 12.60
N GLU A 314 11.58 -25.49 13.63
CA GLU A 314 10.44 -26.10 14.33
C GLU A 314 9.98 -25.25 15.53
N GLN A 315 10.91 -24.53 16.19
CA GLN A 315 10.60 -23.72 17.37
C GLN A 315 9.67 -22.56 17.02
N PRO A 316 8.45 -22.49 17.61
CA PRO A 316 7.41 -21.53 17.18
C PRO A 316 7.85 -20.06 17.24
N LEU A 317 8.49 -19.64 18.34
CA LEU A 317 8.93 -18.26 18.50
C LEU A 317 9.99 -17.85 17.48
N LEU A 318 10.99 -18.72 17.22
CA LEU A 318 12.03 -18.43 16.23
C LEU A 318 11.42 -18.39 14.82
N LYS A 319 10.50 -19.32 14.49
CA LYS A 319 9.75 -19.33 13.23
C LYS A 319 8.99 -18.02 13.04
N LEU A 320 8.31 -17.54 14.08
CA LEU A 320 7.59 -16.28 14.05
C LEU A 320 8.51 -15.07 13.82
N ILE A 321 9.66 -15.02 14.49
CA ILE A 321 10.66 -13.95 14.31
C ILE A 321 11.20 -13.92 12.88
N LEU A 322 11.54 -15.10 12.32
CA LEU A 322 12.03 -15.20 10.95
C LEU A 322 10.96 -14.79 9.95
N LEU A 323 9.71 -15.21 10.15
CA LEU A 323 8.58 -14.75 9.34
C LEU A 323 8.34 -13.23 9.48
N ALA A 324 8.45 -12.69 10.70
CA ALA A 324 8.26 -11.24 10.93
C ALA A 324 9.31 -10.42 10.17
N ILE A 325 10.58 -10.78 10.27
CA ILE A 325 11.65 -10.10 9.52
C ILE A 325 11.49 -10.36 8.02
N GLY A 326 11.28 -11.62 7.64
CA GLY A 326 11.16 -12.06 6.25
C GLY A 326 10.02 -11.37 5.49
N CYS A 327 8.86 -11.23 6.10
CA CYS A 327 7.70 -10.56 5.49
C CYS A 327 7.82 -9.03 5.46
N ASN A 328 8.58 -8.43 6.38
CA ASN A 328 8.73 -6.97 6.44
C ASN A 328 9.88 -6.44 5.57
N LEU A 329 10.94 -7.22 5.29
CA LEU A 329 12.06 -6.80 4.44
C LEU A 329 11.63 -6.40 3.01
N PRO A 330 10.75 -7.13 2.31
CA PRO A 330 10.28 -6.74 0.98
C PRO A 330 9.48 -5.43 0.97
N GLN A 331 8.94 -4.99 2.10
CA GLN A 331 8.10 -3.79 2.17
C GLN A 331 8.86 -2.49 1.89
N ILE A 332 10.19 -2.51 1.87
CA ILE A 332 11.00 -1.40 1.35
C ILE A 332 10.61 -1.01 -0.08
N SER A 333 10.05 -1.96 -0.86
CA SER A 333 9.58 -1.72 -2.22
C SER A 333 8.44 -0.70 -2.28
N PHE A 334 7.64 -0.52 -1.21
CA PHE A 334 6.62 0.54 -1.16
C PHE A 334 7.22 1.94 -1.38
N VAL A 335 8.45 2.15 -0.92
CA VAL A 335 9.17 3.42 -1.03
C VAL A 335 10.05 3.43 -2.28
N LEU A 336 10.93 2.43 -2.43
CA LEU A 336 11.96 2.45 -3.46
C LEU A 336 11.42 2.17 -4.86
N SER A 337 10.37 1.35 -5.02
CA SER A 337 9.75 1.12 -6.32
C SER A 337 9.19 2.42 -6.91
N SER A 338 8.44 3.18 -6.12
CA SER A 338 7.89 4.46 -6.56
C SER A 338 9.00 5.47 -6.92
N THR A 339 10.09 5.50 -6.16
CA THR A 339 11.24 6.37 -6.45
C THR A 339 11.98 5.97 -7.73
N ILE A 340 12.13 4.67 -8.02
CA ILE A 340 12.70 4.17 -9.27
C ILE A 340 11.84 4.59 -10.45
N VAL A 341 10.53 4.38 -10.39
CA VAL A 341 9.59 4.80 -11.45
C VAL A 341 9.64 6.31 -11.67
N ALA A 342 9.63 7.10 -10.59
CA ALA A 342 9.72 8.56 -10.68
C ALA A 342 11.04 9.04 -11.31
N GLU A 343 12.13 8.30 -11.14
CA GLU A 343 13.45 8.62 -11.70
C GLU A 343 13.53 8.36 -13.20
N ILE A 344 12.95 7.25 -13.68
CA ILE A 344 13.09 6.79 -15.06
C ILE A 344 12.06 7.41 -16.01
N MET A 345 10.88 7.80 -15.49
CA MET A 345 9.77 8.23 -16.35
C MET A 345 9.87 9.70 -16.76
N PRO A 346 9.45 10.03 -18.02
CA PRO A 346 9.32 11.42 -18.46
C PRO A 346 8.41 12.22 -17.52
N GLY A 347 8.73 13.51 -17.30
CA GLY A 347 8.02 14.38 -16.36
C GLY A 347 6.51 14.42 -16.59
N ALA A 348 6.08 14.57 -17.86
CA ALA A 348 4.68 14.65 -18.27
C ALA A 348 3.87 13.34 -18.05
N GLN A 349 4.55 12.19 -17.83
CA GLN A 349 3.93 10.87 -17.69
C GLN A 349 4.26 10.18 -16.36
N ARG A 350 5.07 10.84 -15.50
CA ARG A 350 5.55 10.27 -14.23
C ARG A 350 4.42 9.84 -13.31
N SER A 351 3.46 10.71 -13.07
CA SER A 351 2.32 10.42 -12.19
C SER A 351 1.48 9.23 -12.69
N SER A 352 1.16 9.23 -13.99
CA SER A 352 0.40 8.14 -14.60
C SER A 352 1.12 6.80 -14.50
N MET A 353 2.46 6.78 -14.73
CA MET A 353 3.25 5.56 -14.66
C MET A 353 3.42 5.06 -13.22
N MET A 354 3.51 5.96 -12.24
CA MET A 354 3.49 5.57 -10.82
C MET A 354 2.15 4.93 -10.43
N SER A 355 1.04 5.49 -10.91
CA SER A 355 -0.29 4.91 -10.68
C SER A 355 -0.45 3.54 -11.35
N ILE A 356 0.02 3.37 -12.59
CA ILE A 356 0.03 2.08 -13.29
C ILE A 356 0.89 1.06 -12.54
N ASN A 357 2.07 1.44 -12.07
CA ASN A 357 2.95 0.58 -11.28
C ASN A 357 2.25 0.09 -10.00
N SER A 358 1.60 1.00 -9.26
CA SER A 358 0.83 0.63 -8.07
C SER A 358 -0.37 -0.25 -8.38
N ALA A 359 -1.13 0.09 -9.43
CA ALA A 359 -2.31 -0.67 -9.83
C ALA A 359 -1.96 -2.12 -10.22
N LEU A 360 -0.88 -2.31 -10.99
CA LEU A 360 -0.40 -3.64 -11.33
C LEU A 360 0.12 -4.39 -10.10
N ALA A 361 0.87 -3.72 -9.23
CA ALA A 361 1.42 -4.35 -8.03
C ALA A 361 0.32 -4.82 -7.07
N THR A 362 -0.77 -4.08 -6.90
CA THR A 362 -1.87 -4.45 -6.00
C THR A 362 -2.62 -5.71 -6.42
N THR A 363 -2.49 -6.16 -7.70
CA THR A 363 -3.04 -7.45 -8.12
C THR A 363 -2.40 -8.64 -7.40
N GLY A 364 -1.19 -8.50 -6.85
CA GLY A 364 -0.60 -9.47 -5.93
C GLY A 364 -1.46 -9.68 -4.68
N GLY A 365 -2.01 -8.61 -4.14
CA GLY A 365 -2.96 -8.68 -3.02
C GLY A 365 -4.30 -9.33 -3.38
N LEU A 366 -4.72 -9.24 -4.64
CA LEU A 366 -5.95 -9.91 -5.12
C LEU A 366 -5.79 -11.44 -5.16
N VAL A 367 -4.62 -11.96 -5.49
CA VAL A 367 -4.39 -13.40 -5.67
C VAL A 367 -3.96 -14.09 -4.37
N ALA A 368 -3.12 -13.45 -3.59
CA ALA A 368 -2.40 -14.11 -2.49
C ALA A 368 -3.30 -14.63 -1.36
N PRO A 369 -4.30 -13.90 -0.82
CA PRO A 369 -5.15 -14.43 0.24
C PRO A 369 -6.00 -15.61 -0.20
N ALA A 370 -6.53 -15.58 -1.43
CA ALA A 370 -7.32 -16.67 -1.99
C ALA A 370 -6.48 -17.94 -2.16
N LEU A 371 -5.28 -17.81 -2.70
CA LEU A 371 -4.38 -18.95 -2.90
C LEU A 371 -3.93 -19.55 -1.56
N MET A 372 -3.59 -18.71 -0.58
CA MET A 372 -3.27 -19.15 0.78
C MET A 372 -4.43 -19.93 1.42
N GLY A 373 -5.66 -19.43 1.29
CA GLY A 373 -6.86 -20.11 1.77
C GLY A 373 -7.07 -21.47 1.10
N ALA A 374 -6.82 -21.59 -0.20
CA ALA A 374 -6.89 -22.85 -0.94
C ALA A 374 -5.85 -23.86 -0.45
N PHE A 375 -4.62 -23.43 -0.16
CA PHE A 375 -3.60 -24.30 0.43
C PHE A 375 -3.99 -24.78 1.83
N ILE A 376 -4.50 -23.90 2.68
CA ILE A 376 -4.92 -24.26 4.03
C ILE A 376 -6.07 -25.28 4.00
N GLN A 377 -7.02 -25.11 3.08
CA GLN A 377 -8.15 -26.03 2.92
C GLN A 377 -7.73 -27.38 2.33
N GLY A 378 -6.80 -27.41 1.38
CA GLY A 378 -6.36 -28.63 0.67
C GLY A 378 -5.32 -29.45 1.41
N ALA A 379 -4.70 -28.91 2.46
CA ALA A 379 -3.62 -29.60 3.18
C ALA A 379 -4.16 -30.59 4.21
N ALA A 380 -3.35 -31.62 4.52
CA ALA A 380 -3.68 -32.62 5.53
C ALA A 380 -3.80 -32.04 6.96
N THR A 381 -3.06 -30.98 7.24
CA THR A 381 -3.16 -30.20 8.48
C THR A 381 -3.12 -28.71 8.15
N PRO A 382 -3.80 -27.85 8.95
CA PRO A 382 -3.73 -26.40 8.73
C PRO A 382 -2.29 -25.86 8.66
N GLY A 383 -1.39 -26.36 9.53
CA GLY A 383 0.01 -25.94 9.56
C GLY A 383 0.73 -26.15 8.22
N LEU A 384 0.54 -27.31 7.59
CA LEU A 384 1.12 -27.59 6.26
C LEU A 384 0.58 -26.64 5.19
N GLY A 385 -0.70 -26.26 5.24
CA GLY A 385 -1.29 -25.33 4.30
C GLY A 385 -0.69 -23.91 4.44
N TYR A 386 -0.50 -23.45 5.67
CA TYR A 386 0.21 -22.18 5.93
C TYR A 386 1.67 -22.24 5.44
N ASP A 387 2.38 -23.32 5.70
CA ASP A 387 3.76 -23.49 5.25
C ASP A 387 3.86 -23.48 3.72
N GLN A 388 2.92 -24.12 3.00
CA GLN A 388 2.84 -24.05 1.53
C GLN A 388 2.65 -22.62 1.03
N GLY A 389 1.76 -21.84 1.66
CA GLY A 389 1.53 -20.45 1.30
C GLY A 389 2.75 -19.56 1.55
N PHE A 390 3.42 -19.73 2.69
CA PHE A 390 4.68 -19.04 2.98
C PHE A 390 5.82 -19.47 2.08
N MET A 391 5.90 -20.76 1.71
CA MET A 391 6.85 -21.26 0.73
C MET A 391 6.70 -20.54 -0.62
N VAL A 392 5.48 -20.44 -1.14
CA VAL A 392 5.20 -19.71 -2.40
C VAL A 392 5.63 -18.25 -2.27
N ALA A 393 5.31 -17.58 -1.17
CA ALA A 393 5.73 -16.21 -0.93
C ALA A 393 7.25 -16.05 -0.91
N GLY A 394 7.96 -16.96 -0.23
CA GLY A 394 9.43 -16.99 -0.20
C GLY A 394 10.05 -17.22 -1.57
N LEU A 395 9.53 -18.19 -2.34
CA LEU A 395 10.00 -18.46 -3.71
C LEU A 395 9.75 -17.29 -4.66
N LEU A 396 8.60 -16.62 -4.56
CA LEU A 396 8.33 -15.41 -5.33
C LEU A 396 9.32 -14.30 -5.00
N CYS A 397 9.67 -14.09 -3.72
CA CYS A 397 10.71 -13.15 -3.33
C CYS A 397 12.05 -13.49 -3.96
N VAL A 398 12.49 -14.74 -3.88
CA VAL A 398 13.77 -15.16 -4.47
C VAL A 398 13.75 -14.95 -5.98
N ALA A 399 12.71 -15.41 -6.69
CA ALA A 399 12.61 -15.29 -8.13
C ALA A 399 12.59 -13.81 -8.59
N THR A 400 11.74 -12.99 -7.98
CA THR A 400 11.61 -11.57 -8.38
C THR A 400 12.83 -10.74 -7.99
N SER A 401 13.53 -11.09 -6.90
CA SER A 401 14.78 -10.43 -6.53
C SER A 401 15.90 -10.71 -7.51
N LEU A 402 16.04 -11.97 -7.99
CA LEU A 402 17.01 -12.33 -9.03
C LEU A 402 16.74 -11.58 -10.34
N ILE A 403 15.47 -11.49 -10.75
CA ILE A 403 15.05 -10.65 -11.88
C ILE A 403 15.42 -9.19 -11.63
N GLY A 404 15.21 -8.69 -10.40
CA GLY A 404 15.56 -7.34 -9.99
C GLY A 404 17.05 -7.04 -10.11
N PHE A 405 17.93 -7.92 -9.63
CA PHE A 405 19.39 -7.76 -9.75
C PHE A 405 19.85 -7.65 -11.21
N VAL A 406 19.24 -8.43 -12.10
CA VAL A 406 19.64 -8.48 -13.52
C VAL A 406 19.11 -7.26 -14.29
N PHE A 407 17.82 -6.94 -14.12
CA PHE A 407 17.11 -6.05 -15.05
C PHE A 407 16.84 -4.65 -14.50
N VAL A 408 16.91 -4.39 -13.18
CA VAL A 408 16.72 -3.04 -12.65
C VAL A 408 17.96 -2.19 -12.88
N ASN A 409 17.89 -1.31 -13.86
CA ASN A 409 18.94 -0.35 -14.18
C ASN A 409 18.34 1.02 -14.53
N PRO A 410 18.05 1.84 -13.49
CA PRO A 410 17.38 3.12 -13.66
C PRO A 410 18.13 4.08 -14.60
N GLU A 411 19.47 4.12 -14.51
CA GLU A 411 20.27 5.01 -15.36
C GLU A 411 20.16 4.66 -16.85
N ALA A 412 20.15 3.36 -17.17
CA ALA A 412 20.03 2.90 -18.56
C ALA A 412 18.65 3.24 -19.15
N SER A 413 17.58 2.97 -18.40
CA SER A 413 16.19 3.28 -18.80
C SER A 413 15.99 4.79 -18.94
N LYS A 414 16.46 5.58 -17.98
CA LYS A 414 16.39 7.06 -18.02
C LYS A 414 17.07 7.62 -19.25
N ARG A 415 18.32 7.20 -19.55
CA ARG A 415 19.05 7.63 -20.76
C ARG A 415 18.32 7.23 -22.04
N ARG A 416 17.75 6.03 -22.08
CA ARG A 416 16.94 5.56 -23.22
C ARG A 416 15.73 6.46 -23.46
N PHE A 417 14.96 6.78 -22.40
CA PHE A 417 13.76 7.60 -22.55
C PHE A 417 14.08 9.05 -22.90
N ILE A 418 15.15 9.64 -22.36
CA ILE A 418 15.62 10.98 -22.76
C ILE A 418 15.93 11.01 -24.25
N ARG A 419 16.71 10.07 -24.77
CA ARG A 419 17.02 9.99 -26.21
C ARG A 419 15.75 9.84 -27.09
N LEU A 420 14.78 9.04 -26.66
CA LEU A 420 13.53 8.85 -27.39
C LEU A 420 12.68 10.14 -27.43
N VAL A 421 12.65 10.88 -26.32
CA VAL A 421 11.98 12.18 -26.26
C VAL A 421 12.64 13.19 -27.20
N GLU A 422 13.99 13.27 -27.18
CA GLU A 422 14.77 14.15 -28.04
C GLU A 422 14.56 13.83 -29.54
N MET A 423 14.60 12.55 -29.91
CA MET A 423 14.34 12.12 -31.30
C MET A 423 12.94 12.51 -31.78
N ARG A 424 11.94 12.41 -30.93
CA ARG A 424 10.56 12.84 -31.26
C ARG A 424 10.44 14.35 -31.41
N ARG A 425 11.12 15.12 -30.56
CA ARG A 425 11.15 16.58 -30.68
C ARG A 425 11.78 17.02 -32.01
N SER A 426 12.89 16.40 -32.42
CA SER A 426 13.53 16.71 -33.70
C SER A 426 12.64 16.35 -34.89
N GLN A 427 11.92 15.24 -34.84
CA GLN A 427 10.97 14.85 -35.88
C GLN A 427 9.77 15.78 -35.99
N SER A 428 9.19 16.21 -34.86
CA SER A 428 8.09 17.17 -34.86
C SER A 428 8.50 18.55 -35.36
N ALA A 429 9.70 19.02 -35.00
CA ALA A 429 10.26 20.29 -35.48
C ALA A 429 10.51 20.27 -36.99
N SER A 430 11.08 19.17 -37.53
CA SER A 430 11.31 19.01 -38.97
C SER A 430 10.01 18.90 -39.77
N SER A 431 8.99 18.27 -39.25
CA SER A 431 7.64 18.18 -39.84
C SER A 431 6.96 19.56 -39.90
N SER A 432 7.04 20.33 -38.82
CA SER A 432 6.47 21.68 -38.73
C SER A 432 7.18 22.65 -39.70
N ALA A 433 8.52 22.54 -39.82
CA ALA A 433 9.30 23.34 -40.76
C ALA A 433 8.94 23.02 -42.23
N ARG A 434 8.70 21.76 -42.57
CA ARG A 434 8.23 21.36 -43.92
C ARG A 434 6.86 21.88 -44.28
N VAL A 435 5.93 21.94 -43.29
CA VAL A 435 4.59 22.51 -43.52
C VAL A 435 4.61 24.02 -43.71
N MET A 436 5.56 24.74 -43.05
CA MET A 436 5.74 26.20 -43.26
C MET A 436 6.39 26.57 -44.59
N VAL A 437 7.15 25.70 -45.22
CA VAL A 437 7.78 25.94 -46.54
C VAL A 437 6.80 25.70 -47.70
N ILE A 438 5.68 25.03 -47.47
CA ILE A 438 4.67 24.69 -48.50
C ILE A 438 3.51 25.70 -48.49
N ARG A 439 3.45 26.61 -47.53
CA ARG A 439 2.53 27.76 -47.52
C ARG A 439 3.26 29.03 -47.95
#